data_67947f00e502b68dfd1274e7c7e83075
#
_entry.id   67947f00e502b68dfd1274e7c7e83075
#
_cell.length_a   1.000
_cell.length_b   1.000
_cell.length_c   1.000
_cell.angle_alpha   90.00
_cell.angle_beta   90.00
_cell.angle_gamma   90.00
#
_symmetry.space_group_name_H-M   'P 1'
#
loop_
_entity.id
_entity.type
_entity.pdbx_description
1 polymer ?
#
loop_
_entity_poly.entity_id
_entity_poly.type
_entity_poly.pdbx_seq_one_letter_code
_entity_poly.pdbx_strand_id
1 'polypeptide(L)'
;MAAVICGSLAFDTIMTFEGRFSEQILPDQLHILNVSFLVPALRRDFGGCAGNIAYSLKALGGTPLPMATVGNDGGEYLDRLKQLGISAEFVRQVNDTYTAQAMIMTDRDNNQ
;
A
#
# COMPACT_ATOMS: atom_id res chain seq x y z
N MET A 1 20.10 -9.17 15.56
CA MET A 1 19.65 -10.28 14.69
C MET A 1 19.26 -9.71 13.35
N ALA A 2 19.80 -10.27 12.28
CA ALA A 2 19.44 -9.91 10.91
C ALA A 2 18.47 -10.94 10.34
N ALA A 3 17.42 -10.48 9.66
CA ALA A 3 16.45 -11.37 9.03
C ALA A 3 16.13 -10.84 7.63
N VAL A 4 16.21 -11.74 6.66
CA VAL A 4 15.76 -11.45 5.29
C VAL A 4 14.25 -11.67 5.24
N ILE A 5 13.53 -10.67 4.74
CA ILE A 5 12.08 -10.69 4.69
C ILE A 5 11.67 -10.60 3.23
N CYS A 6 11.17 -11.70 2.69
CA CYS A 6 10.69 -11.76 1.31
C CYS A 6 9.19 -11.43 1.28
N GLY A 7 8.81 -10.48 0.47
CA GLY A 7 7.42 -10.10 0.34
C GLY A 7 7.28 -8.79 -0.43
N SER A 8 6.11 -8.21 -0.38
CA SER A 8 5.82 -6.98 -1.12
C SER A 8 6.25 -5.73 -0.36
N LEU A 9 6.65 -4.73 -1.14
CA LEU A 9 6.62 -3.32 -0.77
C LEU A 9 5.54 -2.69 -1.65
N ALA A 10 4.61 -2.00 -1.05
CA ALA A 10 3.45 -1.47 -1.77
C ALA A 10 3.04 -0.11 -1.21
N PHE A 11 2.31 0.64 -2.02
CA PHE A 11 1.63 1.84 -1.54
C PHE A 11 0.15 1.52 -1.34
N ASP A 12 -0.38 1.93 -0.20
CA ASP A 12 -1.80 1.82 0.12
C ASP A 12 -2.43 3.19 -0.02
N THR A 13 -3.27 3.36 -1.04
CA THR A 13 -4.04 4.58 -1.23
C THR A 13 -5.43 4.36 -0.64
N ILE A 14 -5.75 5.07 0.43
CA ILE A 14 -6.97 4.91 1.18
C ILE A 14 -7.86 6.12 0.93
N MET A 15 -9.02 5.87 0.35
CA MET A 15 -10.03 6.88 0.04
C MET A 15 -11.25 6.65 0.94
N THR A 16 -11.73 7.71 1.56
CA THR A 16 -12.90 7.62 2.42
C THR A 16 -14.08 8.29 1.74
N PHE A 17 -15.11 7.52 1.44
CA PHE A 17 -16.37 8.00 0.94
C PHE A 17 -17.32 8.24 2.13
N GLU A 18 -17.91 9.43 2.21
CA GLU A 18 -18.74 9.80 3.36
C GLU A 18 -20.17 9.25 3.31
N GLY A 19 -20.55 8.64 2.20
CA GLY A 19 -21.83 7.96 2.05
C GLY A 19 -21.72 6.46 2.28
N ARG A 20 -22.70 5.74 1.78
CA ARG A 20 -22.74 4.27 1.76
C ARG A 20 -22.73 3.78 0.35
N PHE A 21 -21.95 2.74 0.07
CA PHE A 21 -21.89 2.14 -1.27
C PHE A 21 -23.27 1.66 -1.71
N SER A 22 -24.04 1.09 -0.78
CA SER A 22 -25.38 0.58 -1.07
C SER A 22 -26.34 1.65 -1.59
N GLU A 23 -26.13 2.90 -1.28
CA GLU A 23 -26.94 4.03 -1.76
C GLU A 23 -26.57 4.48 -3.17
N GLN A 24 -25.40 4.05 -3.66
CA GLN A 24 -24.87 4.45 -4.97
C GLN A 24 -25.01 3.34 -6.02
N ILE A 25 -25.26 2.13 -5.59
CA ILE A 25 -25.36 0.96 -6.45
C ILE A 25 -26.84 0.64 -6.63
N LEU A 26 -27.30 0.61 -7.90
CA LEU A 26 -28.67 0.24 -8.23
C LEU A 26 -28.75 -1.28 -8.31
N PRO A 27 -29.50 -1.98 -7.42
CA PRO A 27 -29.55 -3.44 -7.41
C PRO A 27 -30.03 -4.03 -8.74
N ASP A 28 -30.93 -3.35 -9.43
CA ASP A 28 -31.51 -3.79 -10.69
C ASP A 28 -30.53 -3.64 -11.88
N GLN A 29 -29.40 -2.98 -11.67
CA GLN A 29 -28.43 -2.66 -12.70
C GLN A 29 -27.04 -3.26 -12.42
N LEU A 30 -26.98 -4.30 -11.60
CA LEU A 30 -25.69 -4.92 -11.23
C LEU A 30 -24.95 -5.53 -12.40
N HIS A 31 -25.66 -5.89 -13.47
CA HIS A 31 -25.04 -6.42 -14.68
C HIS A 31 -24.34 -5.34 -15.51
N ILE A 32 -24.64 -4.08 -15.26
CA ILE A 32 -23.99 -2.92 -15.88
C ILE A 32 -23.61 -1.96 -14.74
N LEU A 33 -22.50 -2.26 -14.09
CA LEU A 33 -22.09 -1.47 -12.92
C LEU A 33 -21.15 -0.35 -13.34
N ASN A 34 -21.68 0.87 -13.33
CA ASN A 34 -20.91 2.10 -13.51
C ASN A 34 -21.13 2.98 -12.30
N VAL A 35 -20.12 3.06 -11.43
CA VAL A 35 -20.20 3.88 -10.23
C VAL A 35 -19.02 4.84 -10.17
N SER A 36 -19.30 6.01 -9.65
CA SER A 36 -18.31 7.03 -9.40
C SER A 36 -18.56 7.62 -8.01
N PHE A 37 -17.49 7.76 -7.24
CA PHE A 37 -17.58 8.28 -5.88
C PHE A 37 -16.70 9.52 -5.76
N LEU A 38 -17.26 10.57 -5.17
CA LEU A 38 -16.47 11.72 -4.75
C LEU A 38 -15.95 11.46 -3.35
N VAL A 39 -14.64 11.47 -3.19
CA VAL A 39 -14.02 11.24 -1.88
C VAL A 39 -13.36 12.52 -1.40
N PRO A 40 -13.72 13.02 -0.20
CA PRO A 40 -13.16 14.27 0.33
C PRO A 40 -11.77 14.08 0.92
N ALA A 41 -11.38 12.83 1.22
CA ALA A 41 -10.10 12.54 1.83
C ALA A 41 -9.41 11.38 1.12
N LEU A 42 -8.12 11.54 0.92
CA LEU A 42 -7.26 10.52 0.34
C LEU A 42 -5.97 10.47 1.14
N ARG A 43 -5.56 9.27 1.54
CA ARG A 43 -4.32 9.04 2.26
C ARG A 43 -3.51 7.98 1.54
N ARG A 44 -2.20 8.18 1.47
CA ARG A 44 -1.29 7.20 0.88
C ARG A 44 -0.28 6.77 1.93
N ASP A 45 -0.27 5.48 2.24
CA ASP A 45 0.60 4.90 3.24
C ASP A 45 1.60 3.95 2.60
N PHE A 46 2.74 3.77 3.27
CA PHE A 46 3.69 2.73 2.93
C PHE A 46 3.19 1.40 3.47
N GLY A 47 3.06 0.41 2.60
CA GLY A 47 2.48 -0.88 2.93
C GLY A 47 3.25 -2.02 2.31
N GLY A 48 2.56 -3.14 2.14
CA GLY A 48 3.13 -4.41 1.73
C GLY A 48 3.61 -5.22 2.92
N CYS A 49 3.51 -6.55 2.83
CA CYS A 49 3.83 -7.40 3.98
C CYS A 49 5.31 -7.31 4.38
N ALA A 50 6.23 -7.26 3.42
CA ALA A 50 7.66 -7.13 3.76
C ALA A 50 7.96 -5.78 4.39
N GLY A 51 7.34 -4.71 3.89
CA GLY A 51 7.51 -3.37 4.46
C GLY A 51 7.01 -3.29 5.89
N ASN A 52 5.83 -3.83 6.16
CA ASN A 52 5.24 -3.81 7.50
C ASN A 52 6.03 -4.65 8.48
N ILE A 53 6.48 -5.84 8.08
CA ILE A 53 7.30 -6.70 8.93
C ILE A 53 8.65 -6.04 9.21
N ALA A 54 9.28 -5.48 8.20
CA ALA A 54 10.57 -4.79 8.36
C ALA A 54 10.46 -3.61 9.32
N TYR A 55 9.40 -2.83 9.20
CA TYR A 55 9.14 -1.72 10.11
C TYR A 55 9.02 -2.21 11.56
N SER A 56 8.22 -3.24 11.79
CA SER A 56 8.00 -3.79 13.13
C SER A 56 9.27 -4.39 13.71
N LEU A 57 10.03 -5.13 12.92
CA LEU A 57 11.29 -5.72 13.38
C LEU A 57 12.31 -4.64 13.75
N LYS A 58 12.39 -3.58 12.93
CA LYS A 58 13.29 -2.46 13.23
C LYS A 58 12.89 -1.77 14.52
N ALA A 59 11.60 -1.54 14.74
CA ALA A 59 11.08 -0.92 15.96
C ALA A 59 11.38 -1.75 17.20
N LEU A 60 11.48 -3.07 17.07
CA LEU A 60 11.82 -3.99 18.14
C LEU A 60 13.34 -4.19 18.33
N GLY A 61 14.16 -3.44 17.60
CA GLY A 61 15.60 -3.48 17.73
C GLY A 61 16.30 -4.52 16.86
N GLY A 62 15.58 -5.17 15.94
CA GLY A 62 16.16 -6.10 15.00
C GLY A 62 16.77 -5.42 13.77
N THR A 63 17.34 -6.22 12.89
CA THR A 63 17.93 -5.77 11.64
C THR A 63 17.20 -6.41 10.47
N PRO A 64 16.14 -5.79 9.95
CA PRO A 64 15.42 -6.31 8.79
C PRO A 64 16.18 -6.07 7.50
N LEU A 65 16.13 -7.06 6.61
CA LEU A 65 16.66 -6.98 5.27
C LEU A 65 15.52 -7.35 4.30
N PRO A 66 14.69 -6.38 3.90
CA PRO A 66 13.61 -6.66 2.96
C PRO A 66 14.17 -7.06 1.61
N MET A 67 13.63 -8.14 1.05
CA MET A 67 13.91 -8.62 -0.29
C MET A 67 12.63 -8.50 -1.10
N ALA A 68 12.62 -7.53 -2.01
CA ALA A 68 11.41 -7.13 -2.72
C ALA A 68 11.75 -6.39 -4.01
N THR A 69 10.74 -6.04 -4.77
CA THR A 69 10.87 -5.17 -5.91
C THR A 69 10.00 -3.94 -5.74
N VAL A 70 10.47 -2.83 -6.28
CA VAL A 70 9.68 -1.62 -6.47
C VAL A 70 9.75 -1.22 -7.93
N GLY A 71 8.79 -0.45 -8.40
CA GLY A 71 8.77 0.03 -9.77
C GLY A 71 9.51 1.36 -9.96
N ASN A 72 9.27 1.99 -11.11
CA ASN A 72 9.89 3.27 -11.44
C ASN A 72 9.47 4.41 -10.50
N ASP A 73 8.35 4.25 -9.80
CA ASP A 73 7.84 5.19 -8.80
C ASP A 73 8.26 4.83 -7.36
N GLY A 74 9.19 3.88 -7.22
CA GLY A 74 9.58 3.34 -5.91
C GLY A 74 10.59 4.16 -5.12
N GLY A 75 11.11 5.25 -5.69
CA GLY A 75 12.12 6.08 -5.02
C GLY A 75 11.67 6.61 -3.67
N GLU A 76 10.42 6.98 -3.55
CA GLU A 76 9.82 7.44 -2.30
C GLU A 76 9.85 6.35 -1.22
N TYR A 77 9.59 5.09 -1.60
CA TYR A 77 9.67 3.98 -0.68
C TYR A 77 11.11 3.72 -0.24
N LEU A 78 12.06 3.76 -1.18
CA LEU A 78 13.48 3.61 -0.86
C LEU A 78 13.95 4.70 0.11
N ASP A 79 13.52 5.94 -0.09
CA ASP A 79 13.81 7.04 0.83
C ASP A 79 13.23 6.79 2.22
N ARG A 80 12.03 6.24 2.28
CA ARG A 80 11.39 5.88 3.55
C ARG A 80 12.19 4.83 4.31
N LEU A 81 12.65 3.78 3.62
CA LEU A 81 13.50 2.76 4.24
C LEU A 81 14.79 3.38 4.78
N LYS A 82 15.41 4.25 4.02
CA LYS A 82 16.61 4.95 4.45
C LYS A 82 16.37 5.79 5.70
N GLN A 83 15.27 6.53 5.74
CA GLN A 83 14.89 7.32 6.91
C GLN A 83 14.70 6.47 8.16
N LEU A 84 14.19 5.26 8.01
CA LEU A 84 13.98 4.29 9.08
C LEU A 84 15.25 3.55 9.48
N GLY A 85 16.35 3.73 8.75
CA GLY A 85 17.59 2.99 8.99
C GLY A 85 17.50 1.53 8.54
N ILE A 86 16.63 1.22 7.59
CA ILE A 86 16.45 -0.12 7.04
C ILE A 86 17.23 -0.22 5.73
N SER A 87 18.10 -1.24 5.61
CA SER A 87 18.87 -1.48 4.40
C SER A 87 17.97 -1.88 3.23
N ALA A 88 18.20 -1.27 2.07
CA ALA A 88 17.51 -1.58 0.83
C ALA A 88 18.40 -2.39 -0.14
N GLU A 89 19.47 -3.03 0.35
CA GLU A 89 20.43 -3.71 -0.53
C GLU A 89 19.80 -4.88 -1.31
N PHE A 90 18.73 -5.48 -0.78
CA PHE A 90 17.99 -6.57 -1.45
C PHE A 90 16.69 -6.09 -2.09
N VAL A 91 16.49 -4.80 -2.20
CA VAL A 91 15.35 -4.23 -2.91
C VAL A 91 15.79 -3.84 -4.31
N ARG A 92 15.15 -4.42 -5.31
CA ARG A 92 15.45 -4.15 -6.72
C ARG A 92 14.42 -3.20 -7.30
N GLN A 93 14.88 -2.15 -7.98
CA GLN A 93 14.01 -1.26 -8.75
C GLN A 93 13.87 -1.77 -10.18
N VAL A 94 12.64 -1.95 -10.63
CA VAL A 94 12.29 -2.41 -11.97
C VAL A 94 11.72 -1.24 -12.76
N ASN A 95 12.41 -0.81 -13.82
CA ASN A 95 12.13 0.47 -14.47
C ASN A 95 10.89 0.48 -15.36
N ASP A 96 10.41 -0.68 -15.81
CA ASP A 96 9.31 -0.76 -16.78
C ASP A 96 7.97 -1.03 -16.13
N THR A 97 7.87 -0.87 -14.83
CA THR A 97 6.64 -1.18 -14.09
C THR A 97 6.44 -0.21 -12.93
N TYR A 98 5.27 -0.25 -12.35
CA TYR A 98 4.97 0.51 -11.13
C TYR A 98 5.16 -0.35 -9.90
N THR A 99 5.42 0.31 -8.77
CA THR A 99 5.37 -0.35 -7.47
C THR A 99 3.96 -0.87 -7.21
N ALA A 100 3.86 -1.99 -6.52
CA ALA A 100 2.57 -2.56 -6.14
C ALA A 100 1.72 -1.51 -5.41
N GLN A 101 0.45 -1.44 -5.74
CA GLN A 101 -0.47 -0.49 -5.14
C GLN A 101 -1.77 -1.18 -4.76
N ALA A 102 -2.28 -0.85 -3.59
CA ALA A 102 -3.63 -1.17 -3.18
C ALA A 102 -4.43 0.14 -3.15
N MET A 103 -5.51 0.17 -3.90
CA MET A 103 -6.44 1.30 -3.90
C MET A 103 -7.66 0.87 -3.09
N ILE A 104 -7.80 1.45 -1.91
CA ILE A 104 -8.79 1.03 -0.93
C ILE A 104 -9.79 2.15 -0.75
N MET A 105 -11.05 1.85 -1.00
CA MET A 105 -12.14 2.79 -0.75
C MET A 105 -12.99 2.25 0.38
N THR A 106 -13.20 3.08 1.40
CA THR A 106 -14.05 2.74 2.53
C THR A 106 -15.27 3.66 2.55
N ASP A 107 -16.42 3.13 2.91
CA ASP A 107 -17.63 3.91 3.09
C ASP A 107 -17.96 4.11 4.59
N ARG A 108 -19.10 4.75 4.84
CA ARG A 108 -19.57 5.04 6.20
C ARG A 108 -19.74 3.77 7.06
N ASP A 109 -20.05 2.64 6.43
CA ASP A 109 -20.27 1.36 7.12
C ASP A 109 -18.99 0.49 7.16
N ASN A 110 -17.82 1.07 6.85
CA ASN A 110 -16.53 0.39 6.77
C ASN A 110 -16.46 -0.74 5.72
N ASN A 111 -17.30 -0.67 4.70
CA ASN A 111 -17.15 -1.53 3.52
C ASN A 111 -15.92 -1.09 2.72
N GLN A 112 -15.23 -2.08 2.17
CA GLN A 112 -14.04 -1.83 1.35
C GLN A 112 -14.14 -2.51 -0.01
#